data_b2713335de6ffd2ad69f45d5a3c38d41
#
_entry.id   b2713335de6ffd2ad69f45d5a3c38d41
#
_cell.length_a   1.000
_cell.length_b   1.000
_cell.length_c   1.000
_cell.angle_alpha   90.00
_cell.angle_beta   90.00
_cell.angle_gamma   90.00
#
_symmetry.space_group_name_H-M   'P 1'
#
loop_
_entity.id
_entity.type
_entity.pdbx_description
1 polymer ?
#
loop_
_entity_poly.entity_id
_entity_poly.type
_entity_poly.pdbx_seq_one_letter_code
_entity_poly.pdbx_strand_id
1 'polypeptide(L)'
;MSILKIVLLAYLLAFQIAFAQSEIKREYYSNGKLKSEGTYVNGKRNGVYKEYYESGKLWKDWNYVDGKEEGISTWYFENGKKSMEWNYHNGKLQGKSKWYYETGQLWAEPIYENDVQEGFSNTYYKSGKLEAVWNYHNGKLNGISKIYFENGKVEVERNYVNDKLEGVSKVYYDFGGVALEARYKNDRLDGTSYFYYPDGTIKVIDTYDNGQIVKRERFDYGSKIAKIEQNFDEYYDEGTLKSKNNFQEGKRTGINLEYYVSGFLKSKLNYREDKIEGQGTFYHDGGTIAEVAEFVGNTRNGLSTKYDLRGIKIAEEFYVNNSREGTAKTFYLTGEVESEETYRDNSLNGTKKIFSKSGSLVAEEDYLNGAKNGITRHYFPNGKVSDLFVFKNNLLDGKCFTYDQSGRAISFTEYKDGEIVQPANAAQPK
;
A
#
# COMPACT_ATOMS: atom_id res chain seq x y z
N MET A 1 70.44 40.60 -28.63
CA MET A 1 69.76 40.84 -27.34
C MET A 1 68.24 40.74 -27.49
N SER A 2 67.70 39.69 -28.13
CA SER A 2 66.22 39.60 -28.32
C SER A 2 65.62 38.16 -28.17
N ILE A 3 66.38 37.12 -28.15
CA ILE A 3 65.88 35.77 -28.05
C ILE A 3 65.72 35.33 -26.57
N LEU A 4 66.59 35.80 -25.68
CA LEU A 4 66.55 35.45 -24.25
C LEU A 4 65.41 36.13 -23.47
N LYS A 5 64.92 37.32 -23.97
CA LYS A 5 63.73 37.98 -23.31
C LYS A 5 62.41 37.38 -23.75
N ILE A 6 62.30 36.76 -24.93
CA ILE A 6 61.07 36.12 -25.39
C ILE A 6 60.86 34.75 -24.68
N VAL A 7 61.94 34.00 -24.43
CA VAL A 7 61.87 32.74 -23.68
C VAL A 7 61.54 32.97 -22.21
N LEU A 8 62.02 34.05 -21.57
CA LEU A 8 61.65 34.36 -20.19
C LEU A 8 60.20 34.84 -20.03
N LEU A 9 59.64 35.55 -21.06
CA LEU A 9 58.22 35.95 -21.04
C LEU A 9 57.29 34.81 -21.33
N ALA A 10 57.67 33.79 -22.13
CA ALA A 10 56.92 32.58 -22.37
C ALA A 10 56.91 31.63 -21.16
N TYR A 11 58.00 31.62 -20.36
CA TYR A 11 58.03 30.86 -19.09
C TYR A 11 57.24 31.51 -17.96
N LEU A 12 57.07 32.85 -17.97
CA LEU A 12 56.23 33.59 -17.00
C LEU A 12 54.72 33.47 -17.30
N LEU A 13 54.35 33.16 -18.54
CA LEU A 13 52.93 32.94 -18.95
C LEU A 13 52.47 31.49 -18.83
N ALA A 14 53.39 30.53 -18.63
CA ALA A 14 53.03 29.08 -18.47
C ALA A 14 52.88 28.62 -17.02
N PHE A 15 53.13 29.49 -16.04
CA PHE A 15 52.95 29.18 -14.61
C PHE A 15 51.79 30.01 -14.00
N GLN A 16 50.63 30.06 -14.68
CA GLN A 16 49.39 30.21 -13.94
C GLN A 16 49.10 28.87 -13.29
N ILE A 17 49.72 28.64 -12.13
CA ILE A 17 49.22 27.66 -11.21
C ILE A 17 47.77 28.13 -10.89
N ALA A 18 46.81 27.48 -11.45
CA ALA A 18 45.43 27.67 -11.04
C ALA A 18 45.36 27.22 -9.57
N PHE A 19 45.58 28.16 -8.67
CA PHE A 19 45.23 27.94 -7.27
C PHE A 19 43.76 27.64 -7.23
N ALA A 20 43.39 26.42 -6.86
CA ALA A 20 42.03 26.04 -6.70
C ALA A 20 41.41 27.05 -5.72
N GLN A 21 40.44 27.83 -6.19
CA GLN A 21 39.79 28.84 -5.37
C GLN A 21 38.93 28.12 -4.32
N SER A 22 39.40 28.14 -3.07
CA SER A 22 38.69 27.58 -1.92
C SER A 22 37.89 28.70 -1.25
N GLU A 23 36.58 28.45 -1.03
CA GLU A 23 35.69 29.38 -0.33
C GLU A 23 34.82 28.61 0.68
N ILE A 24 34.43 29.29 1.77
CA ILE A 24 33.44 28.77 2.72
C ILE A 24 32.12 29.49 2.45
N LYS A 25 31.07 28.69 2.13
CA LYS A 25 29.70 29.20 1.98
C LYS A 25 28.89 28.92 3.23
N ARG A 26 28.07 29.90 3.64
CA ARG A 26 27.17 29.83 4.79
C ARG A 26 25.77 30.23 4.37
N GLU A 27 24.78 29.49 4.84
CA GLU A 27 23.36 29.83 4.76
C GLU A 27 22.79 29.98 6.16
N TYR A 28 21.77 30.82 6.29
CA TYR A 28 21.16 31.10 7.58
C TYR A 28 19.65 30.92 7.52
N TYR A 29 19.07 30.51 8.62
CA TYR A 29 17.62 30.50 8.82
C TYR A 29 17.09 31.95 8.93
N SER A 30 15.78 32.11 8.78
CA SER A 30 15.09 33.41 8.93
C SER A 30 15.29 34.03 10.31
N ASN A 31 15.54 33.23 11.35
CA ASN A 31 15.86 33.68 12.73
C ASN A 31 17.33 34.07 12.93
N GLY A 32 18.14 34.09 11.84
CA GLY A 32 19.56 34.49 11.86
C GLY A 32 20.53 33.41 12.31
N LYS A 33 20.07 32.22 12.71
CA LYS A 33 20.96 31.11 13.07
C LYS A 33 21.52 30.43 11.83
N LEU A 34 22.73 29.88 11.97
CA LEU A 34 23.40 29.14 10.89
C LEU A 34 22.58 27.91 10.52
N LYS A 35 22.27 27.76 9.22
CA LYS A 35 21.57 26.64 8.63
C LYS A 35 22.52 25.64 8.02
N SER A 36 23.53 26.14 7.28
CA SER A 36 24.56 25.29 6.70
C SER A 36 25.87 26.06 6.52
N GLU A 37 26.97 25.31 6.56
CA GLU A 37 28.28 25.79 6.15
C GLU A 37 29.07 24.67 5.45
N GLY A 38 29.89 25.06 4.47
CA GLY A 38 30.72 24.09 3.78
C GLY A 38 31.82 24.71 2.95
N THR A 39 32.88 23.93 2.76
CA THR A 39 34.01 24.29 1.94
C THR A 39 33.73 23.92 0.48
N TYR A 40 34.03 24.84 -0.42
CA TYR A 40 33.92 24.68 -1.86
C TYR A 40 35.28 24.94 -2.52
N VAL A 41 35.60 24.12 -3.52
CA VAL A 41 36.78 24.29 -4.36
C VAL A 41 36.30 24.26 -5.81
N ASN A 42 36.60 25.31 -6.58
CA ASN A 42 36.13 25.50 -7.95
C ASN A 42 34.59 25.32 -8.10
N GLY A 43 33.82 25.83 -7.10
CA GLY A 43 32.36 25.78 -7.08
C GLY A 43 31.75 24.44 -6.67
N LYS A 44 32.54 23.40 -6.42
CA LYS A 44 32.09 22.09 -5.93
C LYS A 44 32.36 21.96 -4.43
N ARG A 45 31.46 21.29 -3.70
CA ARG A 45 31.71 20.91 -2.31
C ARG A 45 32.99 20.09 -2.22
N ASN A 46 33.90 20.44 -1.32
CA ASN A 46 35.16 19.72 -1.13
C ASN A 46 35.64 19.89 0.33
N GLY A 47 35.64 18.82 1.09
CA GLY A 47 35.84 18.80 2.53
C GLY A 47 34.53 18.72 3.29
N VAL A 48 34.55 19.23 4.52
CA VAL A 48 33.40 19.11 5.44
C VAL A 48 32.28 20.08 5.05
N TYR A 49 31.06 19.59 5.09
CA TYR A 49 29.82 20.34 4.91
C TYR A 49 28.90 20.02 6.08
N LYS A 50 28.40 21.03 6.79
CA LYS A 50 27.58 20.89 7.98
C LYS A 50 26.21 21.51 7.77
N GLU A 51 25.18 20.83 8.29
CA GLU A 51 23.83 21.36 8.41
C GLU A 51 23.40 21.38 9.87
N TYR A 52 22.60 22.37 10.24
CA TYR A 52 22.18 22.59 11.62
C TYR A 52 20.67 22.63 11.72
N TYR A 53 20.12 22.20 12.84
CA TYR A 53 18.73 22.42 13.20
C TYR A 53 18.45 23.92 13.41
N GLU A 54 17.19 24.30 13.32
CA GLU A 54 16.77 25.67 13.60
C GLU A 54 17.07 26.12 15.08
N SER A 55 17.19 25.13 15.98
CA SER A 55 17.71 25.34 17.34
C SER A 55 19.18 25.79 17.37
N GLY A 56 19.94 25.60 16.29
CA GLY A 56 21.37 25.84 16.16
C GLY A 56 22.25 24.65 16.49
N LYS A 57 21.67 23.50 16.84
CA LYS A 57 22.41 22.26 17.06
C LYS A 57 22.79 21.60 15.74
N LEU A 58 23.94 20.91 15.72
CA LEU A 58 24.39 20.18 14.53
C LEU A 58 23.37 19.09 14.20
N TRP A 59 22.97 19.05 12.91
CA TRP A 59 22.08 18.03 12.37
C TRP A 59 22.83 17.01 11.52
N LYS A 60 23.70 17.50 10.57
CA LYS A 60 24.43 16.62 9.65
C LYS A 60 25.86 17.12 9.48
N ASP A 61 26.78 16.19 9.39
CA ASP A 61 28.19 16.40 9.11
C ASP A 61 28.59 15.49 7.93
N TRP A 62 28.83 16.12 6.79
CA TRP A 62 29.16 15.46 5.52
C TRP A 62 30.63 15.66 5.17
N ASN A 63 31.21 14.71 4.49
CA ASN A 63 32.48 14.87 3.86
C ASN A 63 32.36 14.74 2.34
N TYR A 64 32.98 15.64 1.60
CA TYR A 64 32.90 15.70 0.12
C TYR A 64 34.28 15.73 -0.50
N VAL A 65 34.42 15.06 -1.67
CA VAL A 65 35.56 15.16 -2.58
C VAL A 65 35.01 15.44 -3.97
N ASP A 66 35.42 16.57 -4.59
CA ASP A 66 34.96 17.01 -5.91
C ASP A 66 33.41 17.01 -6.10
N GLY A 67 32.69 17.36 -5.06
CA GLY A 67 31.22 17.47 -5.06
C GLY A 67 30.49 16.15 -4.82
N LYS A 68 31.21 15.06 -4.52
CA LYS A 68 30.64 13.76 -4.18
C LYS A 68 30.91 13.44 -2.71
N GLU A 69 29.95 12.77 -2.09
CA GLU A 69 30.12 12.27 -0.72
C GLU A 69 31.26 11.25 -0.67
N GLU A 70 32.12 11.39 0.35
CA GLU A 70 33.27 10.48 0.54
C GLU A 70 33.51 10.23 2.03
N GLY A 71 33.68 8.97 2.41
CA GLY A 71 33.89 8.54 3.79
C GLY A 71 32.63 8.56 4.62
N ILE A 72 32.76 8.78 5.94
CA ILE A 72 31.63 8.71 6.89
C ILE A 72 30.96 10.07 6.98
N SER A 73 29.65 10.11 6.68
CA SER A 73 28.76 11.23 6.97
C SER A 73 27.91 10.90 8.18
N THR A 74 27.83 11.85 9.14
CA THR A 74 27.16 11.61 10.43
C THR A 74 25.96 12.53 10.59
N TRP A 75 24.81 11.95 10.94
CA TRP A 75 23.60 12.67 11.28
C TRP A 75 23.36 12.58 12.78
N TYR A 76 22.75 13.60 13.35
CA TYR A 76 22.52 13.73 14.78
C TYR A 76 21.04 13.96 15.06
N PHE A 77 20.58 13.43 16.18
CA PHE A 77 19.33 13.85 16.80
C PHE A 77 19.44 15.24 17.39
N GLU A 78 18.33 15.90 17.62
CA GLU A 78 18.34 17.22 18.22
C GLU A 78 18.86 17.24 19.68
N ASN A 79 18.88 16.08 20.36
CA ASN A 79 19.55 15.91 21.65
C ASN A 79 21.10 15.86 21.56
N GLY A 80 21.66 15.92 20.33
CA GLY A 80 23.11 15.95 20.05
C GLY A 80 23.73 14.54 19.93
N LYS A 81 22.97 13.47 20.13
CA LYS A 81 23.46 12.10 19.92
C LYS A 81 23.41 11.73 18.43
N LYS A 82 24.31 10.85 18.00
CA LYS A 82 24.30 10.34 16.63
C LYS A 82 22.98 9.63 16.34
N SER A 83 22.42 9.88 15.16
CA SER A 83 21.26 9.15 14.62
C SER A 83 21.67 8.16 13.54
N MET A 84 22.60 8.56 12.64
CA MET A 84 23.10 7.73 11.56
C MET A 84 24.54 8.05 11.22
N GLU A 85 25.28 7.02 10.83
CA GLU A 85 26.58 7.12 10.17
C GLU A 85 26.47 6.39 8.83
N TRP A 86 26.58 7.15 7.75
CA TRP A 86 26.56 6.64 6.40
C TRP A 86 27.98 6.55 5.85
N ASN A 87 28.33 5.43 5.23
CA ASN A 87 29.63 5.28 4.60
C ASN A 87 29.49 5.45 3.09
N TYR A 88 30.16 6.47 2.55
CA TYR A 88 30.13 6.80 1.14
C TYR A 88 31.48 6.59 0.47
N HIS A 89 31.44 6.14 -0.77
CA HIS A 89 32.57 6.15 -1.67
C HIS A 89 32.12 6.67 -3.03
N ASN A 90 32.75 7.76 -3.50
CA ASN A 90 32.47 8.37 -4.81
C ASN A 90 30.99 8.79 -4.99
N GLY A 91 30.33 9.24 -3.91
CA GLY A 91 28.92 9.66 -3.89
C GLY A 91 27.91 8.54 -3.77
N LYS A 92 28.36 7.30 -3.50
CA LYS A 92 27.50 6.15 -3.32
C LYS A 92 27.71 5.51 -1.96
N LEU A 93 26.64 4.99 -1.38
CA LEU A 93 26.72 4.18 -0.16
C LEU A 93 27.55 2.92 -0.43
N GLN A 94 28.60 2.71 0.39
CA GLN A 94 29.53 1.62 0.24
C GLN A 94 29.99 1.09 1.59
N GLY A 95 29.83 -0.24 1.82
CA GLY A 95 30.20 -0.88 3.06
C GLY A 95 29.19 -0.67 4.19
N LYS A 96 29.66 -0.78 5.43
CA LYS A 96 28.80 -0.75 6.62
C LYS A 96 28.45 0.67 7.01
N SER A 97 27.15 0.96 7.19
CA SER A 97 26.58 2.13 7.81
C SER A 97 26.07 1.79 9.22
N LYS A 98 25.78 2.79 10.06
CA LYS A 98 25.31 2.57 11.43
C LYS A 98 24.13 3.49 11.72
N TRP A 99 23.11 2.93 12.35
CA TRP A 99 21.93 3.66 12.78
C TRP A 99 21.78 3.51 14.30
N TYR A 100 21.30 4.54 14.97
CA TYR A 100 21.25 4.59 16.42
C TYR A 100 19.85 4.91 16.92
N TYR A 101 19.50 4.38 18.07
CA TYR A 101 18.36 4.86 18.83
C TYR A 101 18.60 6.30 19.33
N GLU A 102 17.55 7.06 19.60
CA GLU A 102 17.65 8.40 20.15
C GLU A 102 18.35 8.41 21.53
N THR A 103 18.32 7.30 22.24
CA THR A 103 19.06 7.06 23.49
C THR A 103 20.58 6.91 23.27
N GLY A 104 21.04 6.74 22.00
CA GLY A 104 22.44 6.69 21.58
C GLY A 104 22.99 5.27 21.42
N GLN A 105 22.24 4.22 21.75
CA GLN A 105 22.65 2.84 21.50
C GLN A 105 22.55 2.54 20.00
N LEU A 106 23.43 1.65 19.52
CA LEU A 106 23.38 1.14 18.16
C LEU A 106 22.06 0.40 17.94
N TRP A 107 21.36 0.72 16.84
CA TRP A 107 20.13 0.06 16.43
C TRP A 107 20.36 -0.88 15.25
N ALA A 108 21.09 -0.42 14.20
CA ALA A 108 21.30 -1.24 13.02
C ALA A 108 22.65 -0.99 12.35
N GLU A 109 23.17 -2.02 11.68
CA GLU A 109 24.36 -1.96 10.85
C GLU A 109 24.05 -2.50 9.44
N PRO A 110 23.37 -1.72 8.58
CA PRO A 110 23.16 -2.12 7.19
C PRO A 110 24.46 -2.05 6.39
N ILE A 111 24.61 -2.98 5.43
CA ILE A 111 25.73 -3.02 4.50
C ILE A 111 25.25 -2.68 3.11
N TYR A 112 26.01 -1.84 2.41
CA TYR A 112 25.66 -1.36 1.07
C TYR A 112 26.80 -1.64 0.08
N GLU A 113 26.42 -1.90 -1.15
CA GLU A 113 27.30 -1.92 -2.31
C GLU A 113 26.67 -1.07 -3.43
N ASN A 114 27.31 0.06 -3.78
CA ASN A 114 26.82 1.02 -4.79
C ASN A 114 25.36 1.46 -4.59
N ASP A 115 24.99 1.92 -3.38
CA ASP A 115 23.66 2.34 -2.92
C ASP A 115 22.65 1.21 -2.70
N VAL A 116 23.00 -0.03 -3.00
CA VAL A 116 22.14 -1.19 -2.87
C VAL A 116 22.51 -1.95 -1.60
N GLN A 117 21.52 -2.31 -0.78
CA GLN A 117 21.76 -3.11 0.42
C GLN A 117 22.18 -4.52 0.03
N GLU A 118 23.31 -5.01 0.59
CA GLU A 118 23.93 -6.26 0.20
C GLU A 118 24.54 -6.97 1.42
N GLY A 119 24.42 -8.32 1.45
CA GLY A 119 24.97 -9.13 2.51
C GLY A 119 24.21 -9.08 3.84
N PHE A 120 24.89 -9.38 4.94
CA PHE A 120 24.27 -9.48 6.26
C PHE A 120 24.22 -8.12 6.97
N SER A 121 23.02 -7.69 7.32
CA SER A 121 22.73 -6.48 8.10
C SER A 121 22.23 -6.87 9.49
N ASN A 122 22.82 -6.31 10.53
CA ASN A 122 22.47 -6.60 11.91
C ASN A 122 21.53 -5.52 12.47
N THR A 123 20.57 -5.93 13.30
CA THR A 123 19.82 -5.04 14.19
C THR A 123 20.04 -5.44 15.65
N TYR A 124 19.87 -4.47 16.56
CA TYR A 124 20.18 -4.63 17.98
C TYR A 124 19.04 -4.09 18.84
N TYR A 125 18.74 -4.77 19.92
CA TYR A 125 17.87 -4.28 20.98
C TYR A 125 18.45 -3.02 21.65
N LYS A 126 17.62 -2.26 22.35
CA LYS A 126 18.09 -1.13 23.17
C LYS A 126 19.10 -1.54 24.26
N SER A 127 19.08 -2.81 24.68
CA SER A 127 20.08 -3.40 25.56
C SER A 127 21.46 -3.55 24.91
N GLY A 128 21.57 -3.37 23.59
CA GLY A 128 22.79 -3.57 22.81
C GLY A 128 23.01 -5.02 22.37
N LYS A 129 22.14 -5.95 22.74
CA LYS A 129 22.21 -7.34 22.29
C LYS A 129 21.70 -7.46 20.85
N LEU A 130 22.24 -8.45 20.12
CA LEU A 130 21.81 -8.73 18.75
C LEU A 130 20.32 -9.10 18.74
N GLU A 131 19.52 -8.41 17.91
CA GLU A 131 18.11 -8.65 17.72
C GLU A 131 17.85 -9.46 16.46
N ALA A 132 18.49 -9.08 15.32
CA ALA A 132 18.35 -9.85 14.10
C ALA A 132 19.55 -9.72 13.17
N VAL A 133 19.70 -10.75 12.32
CA VAL A 133 20.60 -10.78 11.17
C VAL A 133 19.75 -10.96 9.93
N TRP A 134 19.72 -9.93 9.09
CA TRP A 134 18.99 -9.88 7.84
C TRP A 134 19.94 -10.17 6.68
N ASN A 135 19.54 -11.04 5.77
CA ASN A 135 20.35 -11.37 4.59
C ASN A 135 19.77 -10.69 3.35
N TYR A 136 20.54 -9.78 2.75
CA TYR A 136 20.14 -9.01 1.58
C TYR A 136 20.97 -9.40 0.35
N HIS A 137 20.30 -9.41 -0.79
CA HIS A 137 20.93 -9.49 -2.10
C HIS A 137 20.19 -8.58 -3.08
N ASN A 138 20.91 -7.68 -3.74
CA ASN A 138 20.35 -6.66 -4.65
C ASN A 138 19.21 -5.85 -3.99
N GLY A 139 19.38 -5.44 -2.72
CA GLY A 139 18.41 -4.64 -1.97
C GLY A 139 17.18 -5.38 -1.46
N LYS A 140 17.12 -6.70 -1.65
CA LYS A 140 16.02 -7.55 -1.24
C LYS A 140 16.46 -8.61 -0.23
N LEU A 141 15.58 -8.97 0.69
CA LEU A 141 15.80 -10.13 1.55
C LEU A 141 15.94 -11.38 0.68
N ASN A 142 17.04 -12.11 0.87
CA ASN A 142 17.36 -13.31 0.10
C ASN A 142 18.21 -14.28 0.92
N GLY A 143 17.74 -15.52 1.07
CA GLY A 143 18.33 -16.50 1.96
C GLY A 143 17.81 -16.43 3.39
N ILE A 144 18.54 -17.04 4.33
CA ILE A 144 18.11 -17.18 5.72
C ILE A 144 18.42 -15.89 6.49
N SER A 145 17.38 -15.32 7.12
CA SER A 145 17.47 -14.27 8.12
C SER A 145 17.10 -14.84 9.49
N LYS A 146 17.72 -14.33 10.55
CA LYS A 146 17.53 -14.82 11.93
C LYS A 146 17.16 -13.69 12.87
N ILE A 147 16.21 -13.96 13.74
CA ILE A 147 15.82 -13.09 14.85
C ILE A 147 16.20 -13.81 16.15
N TYR A 148 16.60 -13.08 17.16
CA TYR A 148 17.10 -13.62 18.41
C TYR A 148 16.33 -13.07 19.60
N PHE A 149 16.08 -13.89 20.59
CA PHE A 149 15.66 -13.44 21.91
C PHE A 149 16.76 -12.60 22.59
N GLU A 150 16.40 -11.79 23.57
CA GLU A 150 17.40 -11.05 24.36
C GLU A 150 18.37 -11.94 25.16
N ASN A 151 18.07 -13.23 25.34
CA ASN A 151 19.00 -14.20 25.91
C ASN A 151 20.06 -14.69 24.91
N GLY A 152 20.01 -14.23 23.65
CA GLY A 152 20.93 -14.54 22.57
C GLY A 152 20.64 -15.84 21.81
N LYS A 153 19.60 -16.58 22.19
CA LYS A 153 19.16 -17.76 21.41
C LYS A 153 18.31 -17.33 20.24
N VAL A 154 18.32 -18.14 19.18
CA VAL A 154 17.49 -17.90 17.99
C VAL A 154 16.02 -18.01 18.38
N GLU A 155 15.22 -17.04 18.01
CA GLU A 155 13.77 -17.00 18.13
C GLU A 155 13.09 -17.44 16.83
N VAL A 156 13.54 -16.88 15.68
CA VAL A 156 12.97 -17.18 14.38
C VAL A 156 14.05 -17.30 13.32
N GLU A 157 13.94 -18.31 12.48
CA GLU A 157 14.66 -18.41 11.20
C GLU A 157 13.65 -18.31 10.06
N ARG A 158 13.87 -17.41 9.11
CA ARG A 158 13.05 -17.23 7.92
C ARG A 158 13.89 -17.32 6.68
N ASN A 159 13.42 -18.08 5.70
CA ASN A 159 14.06 -18.13 4.40
C ASN A 159 13.31 -17.25 3.40
N TYR A 160 14.03 -16.41 2.70
CA TYR A 160 13.48 -15.46 1.74
C TYR A 160 14.05 -15.69 0.35
N VAL A 161 13.23 -15.40 -0.66
CA VAL A 161 13.63 -15.25 -2.06
C VAL A 161 13.00 -13.97 -2.58
N ASN A 162 13.79 -12.95 -2.88
CA ASN A 162 13.33 -11.65 -3.37
C ASN A 162 12.22 -11.04 -2.50
N ASP A 163 12.46 -10.88 -1.20
CA ASP A 163 11.57 -10.36 -0.14
C ASP A 163 10.39 -11.26 0.24
N LYS A 164 10.20 -12.39 -0.43
CA LYS A 164 9.12 -13.33 -0.14
C LYS A 164 9.61 -14.50 0.69
N LEU A 165 8.78 -14.92 1.66
CA LEU A 165 9.00 -16.16 2.38
C LEU A 165 8.91 -17.34 1.41
N GLU A 166 9.97 -18.16 1.40
CA GLU A 166 10.08 -19.32 0.52
C GLU A 166 10.78 -20.48 1.26
N GLY A 167 10.24 -21.70 1.12
CA GLY A 167 10.81 -22.87 1.80
C GLY A 167 10.47 -22.92 3.30
N VAL A 168 11.38 -23.46 4.12
CA VAL A 168 11.14 -23.70 5.54
C VAL A 168 11.54 -22.51 6.39
N SER A 169 10.62 -22.10 7.29
CA SER A 169 10.86 -21.16 8.38
C SER A 169 10.67 -21.87 9.72
N LYS A 170 11.43 -21.47 10.75
CA LYS A 170 11.36 -22.07 12.08
C LYS A 170 11.18 -21.01 13.15
N VAL A 171 10.37 -21.34 14.16
CA VAL A 171 10.23 -20.59 15.40
C VAL A 171 10.72 -21.48 16.54
N TYR A 172 11.42 -20.90 17.48
CA TYR A 172 12.02 -21.61 18.60
C TYR A 172 11.45 -21.13 19.93
N TYR A 173 11.42 -22.02 20.89
CA TYR A 173 11.23 -21.65 22.28
C TYR A 173 12.44 -20.86 22.82
N ASP A 174 12.27 -20.06 23.84
CA ASP A 174 13.33 -19.25 24.46
C ASP A 174 14.49 -20.08 25.08
N PHE A 175 14.22 -21.35 25.39
CA PHE A 175 15.26 -22.31 25.81
C PHE A 175 15.98 -22.98 24.62
N GLY A 176 15.53 -22.78 23.35
CA GLY A 176 16.21 -23.19 22.11
C GLY A 176 15.65 -24.43 21.41
N GLY A 177 14.57 -25.05 21.92
CA GLY A 177 13.84 -26.12 21.21
C GLY A 177 13.00 -25.56 20.06
N VAL A 178 12.80 -26.31 18.97
CA VAL A 178 11.90 -25.93 17.89
C VAL A 178 10.46 -25.96 18.38
N ALA A 179 9.71 -24.85 18.21
CA ALA A 179 8.30 -24.76 18.54
C ALA A 179 7.42 -24.94 17.29
N LEU A 180 7.88 -24.41 16.15
CA LEU A 180 7.17 -24.48 14.86
C LEU A 180 8.21 -24.64 13.74
N GLU A 181 7.89 -25.51 12.80
CA GLU A 181 8.50 -25.58 11.48
C GLU A 181 7.40 -25.43 10.43
N ALA A 182 7.47 -24.38 9.62
CA ALA A 182 6.42 -24.05 8.65
C ALA A 182 7.03 -23.90 7.25
N ARG A 183 6.32 -24.41 6.25
CA ARG A 183 6.73 -24.32 4.86
C ARG A 183 5.95 -23.22 4.15
N TYR A 184 6.69 -22.38 3.41
CA TYR A 184 6.15 -21.26 2.66
C TYR A 184 6.47 -21.36 1.18
N LYS A 185 5.56 -20.82 0.37
CA LYS A 185 5.71 -20.59 -1.05
C LYS A 185 5.11 -19.22 -1.39
N ASN A 186 5.93 -18.28 -1.86
CA ASN A 186 5.48 -16.92 -2.16
C ASN A 186 4.67 -16.28 -1.02
N ASP A 187 5.20 -16.23 0.22
CA ASP A 187 4.60 -15.69 1.45
C ASP A 187 3.39 -16.46 2.01
N ARG A 188 2.97 -17.52 1.37
CA ARG A 188 1.84 -18.34 1.82
C ARG A 188 2.32 -19.67 2.38
N LEU A 189 1.66 -20.13 3.44
CA LEU A 189 1.87 -21.49 3.92
C LEU A 189 1.49 -22.49 2.82
N ASP A 190 2.40 -23.40 2.50
CA ASP A 190 2.22 -24.40 1.43
C ASP A 190 2.98 -25.68 1.79
N GLY A 191 2.25 -26.79 1.87
CA GLY A 191 2.78 -28.07 2.34
C GLY A 191 2.65 -28.27 3.85
N THR A 192 3.50 -29.11 4.43
CA THR A 192 3.35 -29.55 5.82
C THR A 192 4.08 -28.62 6.78
N SER A 193 3.41 -28.27 7.87
CA SER A 193 3.97 -27.55 9.02
C SER A 193 3.82 -28.37 10.29
N TYR A 194 4.80 -28.28 11.17
CA TYR A 194 4.91 -29.05 12.40
C TYR A 194 4.95 -28.12 13.60
N PHE A 195 4.04 -28.34 14.54
CA PHE A 195 4.08 -27.70 15.85
C PHE A 195 4.59 -28.72 16.87
N TYR A 196 5.44 -28.29 17.76
CA TYR A 196 6.08 -29.15 18.74
C TYR A 196 5.70 -28.77 20.17
N TYR A 197 5.70 -29.75 21.04
CA TYR A 197 5.73 -29.53 22.49
C TYR A 197 7.15 -29.09 22.92
N PRO A 198 7.29 -28.52 24.14
CA PRO A 198 8.60 -28.12 24.68
C PRO A 198 9.64 -29.23 24.75
N ASP A 199 9.22 -30.48 24.84
CA ASP A 199 10.09 -31.66 24.84
C ASP A 199 10.52 -32.12 23.44
N GLY A 200 10.09 -31.44 22.38
CA GLY A 200 10.39 -31.74 20.99
C GLY A 200 9.46 -32.78 20.36
N THR A 201 8.48 -33.31 21.10
CA THR A 201 7.47 -34.21 20.50
C THR A 201 6.45 -33.43 19.66
N ILE A 202 5.91 -34.06 18.61
CA ILE A 202 4.96 -33.41 17.72
C ILE A 202 3.61 -33.19 18.45
N LYS A 203 3.10 -31.97 18.39
CA LYS A 203 1.82 -31.54 18.90
C LYS A 203 0.74 -31.49 17.82
N VAL A 204 1.07 -30.90 16.67
CA VAL A 204 0.16 -30.75 15.53
C VAL A 204 0.96 -30.87 14.24
N ILE A 205 0.38 -31.56 13.27
CA ILE A 205 0.82 -31.51 11.87
C ILE A 205 -0.29 -30.89 11.07
N ASP A 206 -0.03 -29.73 10.47
CA ASP A 206 -0.95 -29.06 9.55
C ASP A 206 -0.44 -29.20 8.13
N THR A 207 -1.32 -29.53 7.22
CA THR A 207 -1.05 -29.49 5.79
C THR A 207 -1.79 -28.32 5.18
N TYR A 208 -1.05 -27.49 4.46
CA TYR A 208 -1.55 -26.28 3.81
C TYR A 208 -1.51 -26.43 2.28
N ASP A 209 -2.50 -25.88 1.61
CA ASP A 209 -2.52 -25.65 0.18
C ASP A 209 -2.77 -24.15 -0.04
N ASN A 210 -1.77 -23.45 -0.60
CA ASN A 210 -1.85 -22.04 -0.95
C ASN A 210 -2.37 -21.12 0.19
N GLY A 211 -1.93 -21.37 1.43
CA GLY A 211 -2.28 -20.62 2.63
C GLY A 211 -3.50 -21.13 3.38
N GLN A 212 -4.20 -22.13 2.87
CA GLN A 212 -5.36 -22.73 3.50
C GLN A 212 -5.02 -24.07 4.13
N ILE A 213 -5.44 -24.27 5.38
CA ILE A 213 -5.27 -25.56 6.04
C ILE A 213 -6.26 -26.55 5.45
N VAL A 214 -5.75 -27.70 4.97
CA VAL A 214 -6.54 -28.76 4.34
C VAL A 214 -6.59 -30.05 5.15
N LYS A 215 -5.64 -30.21 6.09
CA LYS A 215 -5.59 -31.34 7.01
C LYS A 215 -4.89 -30.94 8.29
N ARG A 216 -5.40 -31.42 9.43
CA ARG A 216 -4.78 -31.31 10.73
C ARG A 216 -4.73 -32.68 11.42
N GLU A 217 -3.56 -33.06 11.90
CA GLU A 217 -3.33 -34.19 12.75
C GLU A 217 -2.89 -33.66 14.12
N ARG A 218 -3.71 -33.87 15.14
CA ARG A 218 -3.42 -33.43 16.50
C ARG A 218 -3.02 -34.61 17.37
N PHE A 219 -1.96 -34.44 18.13
CA PHE A 219 -1.40 -35.44 19.04
C PHE A 219 -1.57 -34.93 20.48
N ASP A 220 -2.13 -35.75 21.33
CA ASP A 220 -2.10 -35.50 22.77
C ASP A 220 -0.67 -35.70 23.29
N TYR A 221 -0.29 -34.99 24.36
CA TYR A 221 1.06 -35.10 24.93
C TYR A 221 1.38 -36.55 25.29
N GLY A 222 2.53 -37.04 24.80
CA GLY A 222 2.97 -38.42 24.95
C GLY A 222 2.25 -39.47 24.08
N SER A 223 1.28 -39.07 23.27
CA SER A 223 0.57 -39.98 22.34
C SER A 223 1.27 -40.04 20.98
N LYS A 224 1.30 -41.24 20.38
CA LYS A 224 1.69 -41.44 18.98
C LYS A 224 0.50 -41.56 18.02
N ILE A 225 -0.71 -41.48 18.57
CA ILE A 225 -1.97 -41.64 17.81
C ILE A 225 -2.48 -40.24 17.48
N ALA A 226 -2.61 -39.93 16.18
CA ALA A 226 -3.18 -38.68 15.70
C ALA A 226 -4.72 -38.72 15.74
N LYS A 227 -5.29 -37.60 16.14
CA LYS A 227 -6.71 -37.27 15.90
C LYS A 227 -6.77 -36.41 14.63
N ILE A 228 -7.43 -36.93 13.58
CA ILE A 228 -7.57 -36.22 12.31
C ILE A 228 -8.78 -35.31 12.40
N GLU A 229 -8.55 -34.03 12.16
CA GLU A 229 -9.61 -33.02 12.13
C GLU A 229 -9.95 -32.65 10.67
N GLN A 230 -11.24 -32.53 10.38
CA GLN A 230 -11.76 -32.05 9.10
C GLN A 230 -12.49 -30.70 9.23
N ASN A 231 -12.84 -30.33 10.45
CA ASN A 231 -13.42 -29.04 10.79
C ASN A 231 -12.35 -28.21 11.53
N PHE A 232 -12.03 -27.04 11.01
CA PHE A 232 -10.96 -26.24 11.56
C PHE A 232 -11.49 -24.92 12.11
N ASP A 233 -11.40 -24.79 13.43
CA ASP A 233 -11.60 -23.54 14.14
C ASP A 233 -10.22 -22.86 14.30
N GLU A 234 -10.05 -21.69 13.70
CA GLU A 234 -8.87 -20.85 13.89
C GLU A 234 -9.21 -19.71 14.86
N TYR A 235 -8.22 -19.30 15.63
CA TYR A 235 -8.38 -18.25 16.62
C TYR A 235 -7.36 -17.15 16.39
N TYR A 236 -7.72 -15.92 16.73
CA TYR A 236 -6.79 -14.81 16.86
C TYR A 236 -5.87 -15.02 18.07
N ASP A 237 -4.77 -14.24 18.13
CA ASP A 237 -3.79 -14.34 19.24
C ASP A 237 -4.45 -14.08 20.60
N GLU A 238 -5.48 -13.24 20.66
CA GLU A 238 -6.26 -12.93 21.86
C GLU A 238 -7.25 -14.03 22.26
N GLY A 239 -7.31 -15.13 21.49
CA GLY A 239 -8.18 -16.27 21.75
C GLY A 239 -9.60 -16.16 21.19
N THR A 240 -9.95 -15.05 20.53
CA THR A 240 -11.24 -14.90 19.83
C THR A 240 -11.28 -15.79 18.61
N LEU A 241 -12.41 -16.42 18.32
CA LEU A 241 -12.62 -17.25 17.14
C LEU A 241 -12.44 -16.42 15.88
N LYS A 242 -11.55 -16.86 14.97
CA LYS A 242 -11.23 -16.20 13.70
C LYS A 242 -11.99 -16.82 12.53
N SER A 243 -12.04 -18.16 12.48
CA SER A 243 -12.75 -18.85 11.39
C SER A 243 -13.23 -20.24 11.81
N LYS A 244 -14.31 -20.69 11.18
CA LYS A 244 -14.77 -22.09 11.16
C LYS A 244 -14.76 -22.57 9.73
N ASN A 245 -13.88 -23.53 9.44
CA ASN A 245 -13.72 -24.07 8.10
C ASN A 245 -14.09 -25.56 8.07
N ASN A 246 -14.87 -25.94 7.05
CA ASN A 246 -15.25 -27.32 6.81
C ASN A 246 -14.50 -27.84 5.58
N PHE A 247 -13.93 -29.04 5.68
CA PHE A 247 -13.20 -29.69 4.60
C PHE A 247 -13.74 -31.10 4.36
N GLN A 248 -13.70 -31.53 3.11
CA GLN A 248 -13.90 -32.91 2.69
C GLN A 248 -12.77 -33.27 1.73
N GLU A 249 -12.06 -34.37 2.03
CA GLU A 249 -10.91 -34.83 1.23
C GLU A 249 -9.87 -33.72 0.96
N GLY A 250 -9.63 -32.88 1.96
CA GLY A 250 -8.66 -31.77 1.87
C GLY A 250 -9.17 -30.53 1.12
N LYS A 251 -10.41 -30.50 0.65
CA LYS A 251 -11.02 -29.35 -0.03
C LYS A 251 -12.09 -28.71 0.81
N ARG A 252 -12.19 -27.38 0.80
CA ARG A 252 -13.27 -26.64 1.47
C ARG A 252 -14.62 -27.06 0.91
N THR A 253 -15.55 -27.33 1.83
CA THR A 253 -16.93 -27.70 1.48
C THR A 253 -17.93 -27.10 2.46
N GLY A 254 -19.20 -26.97 2.02
CA GLY A 254 -20.27 -26.46 2.89
C GLY A 254 -20.05 -25.04 3.39
N ILE A 255 -20.67 -24.70 4.50
CA ILE A 255 -20.63 -23.34 5.06
C ILE A 255 -19.35 -23.14 5.83
N ASN A 256 -18.58 -22.10 5.44
CA ASN A 256 -17.41 -21.61 6.13
C ASN A 256 -17.70 -20.21 6.68
N LEU A 257 -17.20 -19.92 7.88
CA LEU A 257 -17.48 -18.70 8.62
C LEU A 257 -16.15 -17.99 8.94
N GLU A 258 -16.09 -16.68 8.76
CA GLU A 258 -15.02 -15.83 9.27
C GLU A 258 -15.59 -14.84 10.27
N TYR A 259 -14.78 -14.47 11.27
CA TYR A 259 -15.15 -13.53 12.32
C TYR A 259 -14.15 -12.38 12.41
N TYR A 260 -14.60 -11.23 12.87
CA TYR A 260 -13.75 -10.11 13.29
C TYR A 260 -13.10 -10.41 14.63
N VAL A 261 -12.03 -9.67 14.98
CA VAL A 261 -11.39 -9.74 16.30
C VAL A 261 -12.38 -9.43 17.42
N SER A 262 -13.36 -8.57 17.17
CA SER A 262 -14.49 -8.26 18.06
C SER A 262 -15.41 -9.46 18.38
N GLY A 263 -15.25 -10.57 17.63
CA GLY A 263 -16.09 -11.77 17.75
C GLY A 263 -17.36 -11.76 16.89
N PHE A 264 -17.69 -10.66 16.23
CA PHE A 264 -18.81 -10.62 15.29
C PHE A 264 -18.48 -11.38 14.01
N LEU A 265 -19.51 -11.98 13.41
CA LEU A 265 -19.39 -12.67 12.14
C LEU A 265 -18.99 -11.66 11.03
N LYS A 266 -17.97 -11.99 10.27
CA LYS A 266 -17.43 -11.18 9.15
C LYS A 266 -17.96 -11.66 7.83
N SER A 267 -17.96 -12.99 7.61
CA SER A 267 -18.49 -13.59 6.40
C SER A 267 -19.06 -14.98 6.63
N LYS A 268 -20.05 -15.33 5.81
CA LYS A 268 -20.65 -16.67 5.70
C LYS A 268 -20.66 -17.04 4.23
N LEU A 269 -19.82 -17.99 3.84
CA LEU A 269 -19.63 -18.42 2.46
C LEU A 269 -19.88 -19.91 2.34
N ASN A 270 -20.51 -20.32 1.25
CA ASN A 270 -20.69 -21.74 0.92
C ASN A 270 -19.63 -22.17 -0.10
N TYR A 271 -18.94 -23.27 0.20
CA TYR A 271 -17.89 -23.82 -0.64
C TYR A 271 -18.29 -25.17 -1.21
N ARG A 272 -17.84 -25.42 -2.44
CA ARG A 272 -17.84 -26.73 -3.07
C ARG A 272 -16.49 -26.93 -3.77
N GLU A 273 -15.69 -27.92 -3.31
CA GLU A 273 -14.35 -28.22 -3.84
C GLU A 273 -13.47 -26.97 -3.97
N ASP A 274 -13.29 -26.24 -2.85
CA ASP A 274 -12.51 -25.00 -2.72
C ASP A 274 -13.05 -23.76 -3.48
N LYS A 275 -14.21 -23.90 -4.14
CA LYS A 275 -14.84 -22.80 -4.85
C LYS A 275 -16.04 -22.28 -4.09
N ILE A 276 -16.14 -20.95 -3.98
CA ILE A 276 -17.34 -20.30 -3.43
C ILE A 276 -18.46 -20.47 -4.44
N GLU A 277 -19.59 -21.00 -3.98
CA GLU A 277 -20.78 -21.29 -4.77
C GLU A 277 -22.04 -20.80 -4.08
N GLY A 278 -22.94 -20.17 -4.86
CA GLY A 278 -24.20 -19.65 -4.35
C GLY A 278 -24.05 -18.37 -3.56
N GLN A 279 -24.95 -18.16 -2.61
CA GLN A 279 -25.04 -16.92 -1.85
C GLN A 279 -23.95 -16.83 -0.79
N GLY A 280 -23.18 -15.73 -0.82
CA GLY A 280 -22.27 -15.29 0.22
C GLY A 280 -22.86 -14.08 0.98
N THR A 281 -22.70 -14.07 2.31
CA THR A 281 -23.12 -12.97 3.17
C THR A 281 -21.91 -12.39 3.89
N PHE A 282 -21.76 -11.08 3.83
CA PHE A 282 -20.73 -10.32 4.50
C PHE A 282 -21.36 -9.40 5.53
N TYR A 283 -20.67 -9.16 6.62
CA TYR A 283 -21.19 -8.38 7.76
C TYR A 283 -20.27 -7.24 8.11
N HIS A 284 -20.81 -6.17 8.64
CA HIS A 284 -20.07 -5.12 9.33
C HIS A 284 -19.55 -5.62 10.67
N ASP A 285 -18.48 -5.01 11.17
CA ASP A 285 -18.00 -5.23 12.53
C ASP A 285 -18.99 -4.59 13.52
N GLY A 286 -19.92 -5.40 14.02
CA GLY A 286 -21.11 -5.02 14.80
C GLY A 286 -22.30 -5.94 14.47
N GLY A 287 -22.12 -6.86 13.51
CA GLY A 287 -23.02 -7.98 13.22
C GLY A 287 -24.16 -7.68 12.25
N THR A 288 -24.31 -6.43 11.77
CA THR A 288 -25.29 -6.12 10.72
C THR A 288 -24.77 -6.57 9.35
N ILE A 289 -25.69 -7.01 8.47
CA ILE A 289 -25.31 -7.40 7.10
C ILE A 289 -24.75 -6.18 6.36
N ALA A 290 -23.57 -6.37 5.73
CA ALA A 290 -22.93 -5.38 4.86
C ALA A 290 -23.24 -5.64 3.38
N GLU A 291 -23.22 -6.93 2.98
CA GLU A 291 -23.44 -7.32 1.59
C GLU A 291 -23.97 -8.76 1.52
N VAL A 292 -24.87 -8.99 0.58
CA VAL A 292 -25.29 -10.32 0.13
C VAL A 292 -24.99 -10.40 -1.37
N ALA A 293 -24.18 -11.37 -1.78
CA ALA A 293 -23.74 -11.50 -3.18
C ALA A 293 -23.81 -12.95 -3.66
N GLU A 294 -24.05 -13.14 -4.95
CA GLU A 294 -24.08 -14.45 -5.60
C GLU A 294 -22.73 -14.79 -6.22
N PHE A 295 -22.29 -16.04 -6.05
CA PHE A 295 -21.00 -16.54 -6.51
C PHE A 295 -21.14 -17.81 -7.37
N VAL A 296 -20.30 -17.89 -8.40
CA VAL A 296 -20.07 -19.08 -9.21
C VAL A 296 -18.56 -19.27 -9.37
N GLY A 297 -18.00 -20.35 -8.83
CA GLY A 297 -16.58 -20.68 -8.99
C GLY A 297 -15.62 -19.62 -8.49
N ASN A 298 -15.85 -19.03 -7.29
CA ASN A 298 -15.09 -17.94 -6.68
C ASN A 298 -15.31 -16.53 -7.30
N THR A 299 -16.13 -16.43 -8.35
CA THR A 299 -16.42 -15.14 -8.99
C THR A 299 -17.80 -14.66 -8.59
N ARG A 300 -17.96 -13.35 -8.37
CA ARG A 300 -19.29 -12.74 -8.24
C ARG A 300 -20.02 -12.89 -9.57
N ASN A 301 -21.19 -13.53 -9.53
CA ASN A 301 -21.98 -13.79 -10.72
C ASN A 301 -23.46 -13.80 -10.33
N GLY A 302 -24.14 -12.70 -10.54
CA GLY A 302 -25.50 -12.47 -10.10
C GLY A 302 -25.65 -11.16 -9.32
N LEU A 303 -26.75 -11.07 -8.55
CA LEU A 303 -27.09 -9.89 -7.77
C LEU A 303 -26.19 -9.75 -6.52
N SER A 304 -25.72 -8.52 -6.27
CA SER A 304 -25.12 -8.10 -5.03
C SER A 304 -25.95 -6.98 -4.42
N THR A 305 -26.37 -7.14 -3.16
CA THR A 305 -27.12 -6.14 -2.39
C THR A 305 -26.27 -5.66 -1.23
N LYS A 306 -26.08 -4.35 -1.10
CA LYS A 306 -25.28 -3.70 -0.06
C LYS A 306 -26.14 -2.96 0.95
N TYR A 307 -25.69 -2.95 2.18
CA TYR A 307 -26.40 -2.34 3.31
C TYR A 307 -25.46 -1.42 4.12
N ASP A 308 -26.00 -0.40 4.73
CA ASP A 308 -25.27 0.46 5.67
C ASP A 308 -25.12 -0.20 7.06
N LEU A 309 -24.42 0.47 7.99
CA LEU A 309 -24.19 -0.02 9.37
C LEU A 309 -25.47 -0.26 10.16
N ARG A 310 -26.62 0.29 9.75
CA ARG A 310 -27.93 0.10 10.37
C ARG A 310 -28.74 -1.02 9.72
N GLY A 311 -28.20 -1.64 8.67
CA GLY A 311 -28.87 -2.68 7.88
C GLY A 311 -29.87 -2.12 6.84
N ILE A 312 -29.78 -0.83 6.53
CA ILE A 312 -30.59 -0.21 5.45
C ILE A 312 -29.92 -0.50 4.11
N LYS A 313 -30.71 -0.98 3.15
CA LYS A 313 -30.25 -1.22 1.80
C LYS A 313 -29.82 0.09 1.13
N ILE A 314 -28.59 0.12 0.62
CA ILE A 314 -27.99 1.30 -0.02
C ILE A 314 -27.67 1.09 -1.51
N ALA A 315 -27.46 -0.16 -1.95
CA ALA A 315 -27.20 -0.44 -3.36
C ALA A 315 -27.62 -1.86 -3.76
N GLU A 316 -27.93 -2.02 -5.03
CA GLU A 316 -28.06 -3.29 -5.76
C GLU A 316 -27.21 -3.19 -7.02
N GLU A 317 -26.36 -4.19 -7.25
CA GLU A 317 -25.46 -4.27 -8.40
C GLU A 317 -25.51 -5.67 -8.98
N PHE A 318 -25.44 -5.78 -10.29
CA PHE A 318 -25.38 -7.08 -10.97
C PHE A 318 -23.97 -7.36 -11.50
N TYR A 319 -23.47 -8.57 -11.28
CA TYR A 319 -22.12 -8.98 -11.68
C TYR A 319 -22.16 -10.16 -12.64
N VAL A 320 -21.24 -10.15 -13.61
CA VAL A 320 -20.89 -11.29 -14.46
C VAL A 320 -19.37 -11.47 -14.38
N ASN A 321 -18.92 -12.61 -13.88
CA ASN A 321 -17.48 -12.93 -13.71
C ASN A 321 -16.68 -11.80 -13.02
N ASN A 322 -17.15 -11.29 -11.87
CA ASN A 322 -16.60 -10.16 -11.10
C ASN A 322 -16.70 -8.79 -11.80
N SER A 323 -17.27 -8.69 -12.99
CA SER A 323 -17.49 -7.42 -13.69
C SER A 323 -18.90 -6.93 -13.43
N ARG A 324 -19.07 -5.64 -13.08
CA ARG A 324 -20.42 -5.05 -12.99
C ARG A 324 -21.03 -4.96 -14.38
N GLU A 325 -22.21 -5.52 -14.52
CA GLU A 325 -22.96 -5.61 -15.76
C GLU A 325 -24.42 -5.23 -15.54
N GLY A 326 -25.06 -4.58 -16.53
CA GLY A 326 -26.47 -4.26 -16.46
C GLY A 326 -26.80 -3.14 -15.50
N THR A 327 -28.02 -3.15 -14.96
CA THR A 327 -28.53 -2.06 -14.11
C THR A 327 -28.10 -2.22 -12.67
N ALA A 328 -27.51 -1.15 -12.13
CA ALA A 328 -27.26 -0.95 -10.70
C ALA A 328 -28.21 0.12 -10.16
N LYS A 329 -28.56 0.02 -8.87
CA LYS A 329 -29.41 0.98 -8.16
C LYS A 329 -28.74 1.42 -6.88
N THR A 330 -28.84 2.71 -6.56
CA THR A 330 -28.59 3.22 -5.21
C THR A 330 -29.90 3.65 -4.56
N PHE A 331 -29.90 3.68 -3.23
CA PHE A 331 -31.10 3.95 -2.45
C PHE A 331 -30.83 5.02 -1.41
N TYR A 332 -31.80 5.90 -1.21
CA TYR A 332 -31.86 6.77 -0.05
C TYR A 332 -32.01 5.94 1.23
N LEU A 333 -31.62 6.50 2.37
CA LEU A 333 -31.76 5.82 3.67
C LEU A 333 -33.23 5.56 4.08
N THR A 334 -34.17 6.17 3.37
CA THR A 334 -35.62 6.00 3.50
C THR A 334 -36.17 4.87 2.64
N GLY A 335 -35.31 4.29 1.76
CA GLY A 335 -35.60 3.10 0.95
C GLY A 335 -35.98 3.37 -0.50
N GLU A 336 -36.24 4.62 -0.88
CA GLU A 336 -36.54 4.99 -2.27
C GLU A 336 -35.29 4.91 -3.14
N VAL A 337 -35.45 4.65 -4.42
CA VAL A 337 -34.35 4.66 -5.40
C VAL A 337 -33.81 6.09 -5.51
N GLU A 338 -32.47 6.23 -5.32
CA GLU A 338 -31.74 7.47 -5.52
C GLU A 338 -31.19 7.57 -6.95
N SER A 339 -30.59 6.46 -7.44
CA SER A 339 -30.15 6.40 -8.84
C SER A 339 -30.36 5.03 -9.46
N GLU A 340 -30.51 5.03 -10.80
CA GLU A 340 -30.39 3.83 -11.65
C GLU A 340 -29.25 4.09 -12.63
N GLU A 341 -28.32 3.16 -12.72
CA GLU A 341 -27.09 3.25 -13.50
C GLU A 341 -26.94 2.00 -14.35
N THR A 342 -26.43 2.13 -15.57
CA THR A 342 -26.14 0.96 -16.42
C THR A 342 -24.63 0.78 -16.57
N TYR A 343 -24.17 -0.41 -16.29
CA TYR A 343 -22.77 -0.79 -16.37
C TYR A 343 -22.51 -1.80 -17.48
N ARG A 344 -21.33 -1.68 -18.07
CA ARG A 344 -20.74 -2.65 -18.97
C ARG A 344 -19.25 -2.73 -18.67
N ASP A 345 -18.75 -3.94 -18.40
CA ASP A 345 -17.34 -4.19 -18.04
C ASP A 345 -16.85 -3.21 -16.93
N ASN A 346 -17.59 -3.10 -15.82
CA ASN A 346 -17.34 -2.19 -14.69
C ASN A 346 -17.43 -0.69 -14.99
N SER A 347 -17.70 -0.29 -16.22
CA SER A 347 -17.79 1.11 -16.62
C SER A 347 -19.25 1.53 -16.83
N LEU A 348 -19.61 2.75 -16.41
CA LEU A 348 -20.91 3.35 -16.74
C LEU A 348 -21.05 3.42 -18.26
N ASN A 349 -22.14 2.83 -18.78
CA ASN A 349 -22.39 2.75 -20.21
C ASN A 349 -23.89 2.73 -20.48
N GLY A 350 -24.43 3.88 -20.81
CA GLY A 350 -25.88 4.11 -20.95
C GLY A 350 -26.34 5.30 -20.13
N THR A 351 -27.62 5.42 -19.90
CA THR A 351 -28.23 6.56 -19.18
C THR A 351 -28.28 6.28 -17.68
N LYS A 352 -27.65 7.14 -16.88
CA LYS A 352 -27.86 7.23 -15.44
C LYS A 352 -29.08 8.11 -15.16
N LYS A 353 -30.01 7.61 -14.34
CA LYS A 353 -31.16 8.35 -13.85
C LYS A 353 -30.98 8.66 -12.37
N ILE A 354 -31.30 9.87 -11.97
CA ILE A 354 -31.24 10.35 -10.59
C ILE A 354 -32.64 10.79 -10.17
N PHE A 355 -33.07 10.31 -9.01
CA PHE A 355 -34.40 10.58 -8.48
C PHE A 355 -34.29 11.36 -7.15
N SER A 356 -35.30 12.17 -6.87
CA SER A 356 -35.48 12.77 -5.56
C SER A 356 -36.03 11.77 -4.55
N LYS A 357 -36.02 12.11 -3.26
CA LYS A 357 -36.67 11.30 -2.21
C LYS A 357 -38.17 11.09 -2.40
N SER A 358 -38.82 11.95 -3.18
CA SER A 358 -40.23 11.76 -3.53
C SER A 358 -40.44 10.83 -4.74
N GLY A 359 -39.35 10.28 -5.31
CA GLY A 359 -39.39 9.42 -6.48
C GLY A 359 -39.47 10.15 -7.82
N SER A 360 -39.42 11.50 -7.81
CA SER A 360 -39.45 12.29 -9.05
C SER A 360 -38.08 12.26 -9.72
N LEU A 361 -38.04 12.12 -11.05
CA LEU A 361 -36.83 12.20 -11.84
C LEU A 361 -36.21 13.61 -11.74
N VAL A 362 -34.94 13.70 -11.34
CA VAL A 362 -34.19 14.95 -11.16
C VAL A 362 -33.20 15.17 -12.28
N ALA A 363 -32.54 14.09 -12.73
CA ALA A 363 -31.60 14.17 -13.83
C ALA A 363 -31.49 12.86 -14.61
N GLU A 364 -31.14 12.98 -15.89
CA GLU A 364 -30.65 11.92 -16.75
C GLU A 364 -29.31 12.31 -17.32
N GLU A 365 -28.36 11.40 -17.30
CA GLU A 365 -26.99 11.62 -17.75
C GLU A 365 -26.51 10.47 -18.62
N ASP A 366 -26.10 10.74 -19.86
CA ASP A 366 -25.61 9.74 -20.79
C ASP A 366 -24.11 9.49 -20.62
N TYR A 367 -23.74 8.24 -20.49
CA TYR A 367 -22.35 7.78 -20.32
C TYR A 367 -21.94 6.78 -21.41
N LEU A 368 -20.68 6.86 -21.81
CA LEU A 368 -20.02 5.90 -22.68
C LEU A 368 -18.63 5.59 -22.09
N ASN A 369 -18.39 4.32 -21.74
CA ASN A 369 -17.14 3.85 -21.16
C ASN A 369 -16.67 4.67 -19.93
N GLY A 370 -17.60 5.01 -19.04
CA GLY A 370 -17.34 5.76 -17.81
C GLY A 370 -17.23 7.27 -17.96
N ALA A 371 -17.26 7.80 -19.19
CA ALA A 371 -17.25 9.23 -19.45
C ALA A 371 -18.65 9.75 -19.82
N LYS A 372 -19.02 10.97 -19.38
CA LYS A 372 -20.23 11.65 -19.86
C LYS A 372 -20.09 11.85 -21.36
N ASN A 373 -21.01 11.28 -22.11
CA ASN A 373 -20.97 11.31 -23.58
C ASN A 373 -22.41 11.20 -24.11
N GLY A 374 -22.96 12.28 -24.59
CA GLY A 374 -24.36 12.40 -24.96
C GLY A 374 -25.04 13.54 -24.22
N ILE A 375 -26.29 13.37 -23.86
CA ILE A 375 -27.13 14.41 -23.30
C ILE A 375 -27.29 14.24 -21.79
N THR A 376 -27.08 15.31 -21.04
CA THR A 376 -27.49 15.42 -19.64
C THR A 376 -28.72 16.33 -19.56
N ARG A 377 -29.77 15.86 -18.89
CA ARG A 377 -30.99 16.64 -18.62
C ARG A 377 -31.20 16.78 -17.14
N HIS A 378 -31.48 17.97 -16.68
CA HIS A 378 -32.04 18.21 -15.36
C HIS A 378 -33.53 18.52 -15.48
N TYR A 379 -34.28 18.28 -14.43
CA TYR A 379 -35.72 18.38 -14.43
C TYR A 379 -36.23 19.25 -13.27
N PHE A 380 -37.25 20.05 -13.55
CA PHE A 380 -38.04 20.68 -12.52
C PHE A 380 -38.91 19.65 -11.76
N PRO A 381 -39.42 20.00 -10.56
CA PRO A 381 -40.34 19.12 -9.82
C PRO A 381 -41.64 18.76 -10.58
N ASN A 382 -42.03 19.53 -11.58
CA ASN A 382 -43.18 19.25 -12.44
C ASN A 382 -42.85 18.28 -13.59
N GLY A 383 -41.64 17.72 -13.64
CA GLY A 383 -41.18 16.74 -14.63
C GLY A 383 -40.74 17.33 -15.97
N LYS A 384 -40.75 18.65 -16.13
CA LYS A 384 -40.23 19.31 -17.33
C LYS A 384 -38.74 19.56 -17.22
N VAL A 385 -38.03 19.52 -18.36
CA VAL A 385 -36.59 19.80 -18.42
C VAL A 385 -36.32 21.22 -17.98
N SER A 386 -35.37 21.40 -17.04
CA SER A 386 -34.86 22.72 -16.62
C SER A 386 -33.60 23.08 -17.40
N ASP A 387 -32.69 22.09 -17.60
CA ASP A 387 -31.43 22.29 -18.28
C ASP A 387 -31.11 21.10 -19.17
N LEU A 388 -30.47 21.35 -20.30
CA LEU A 388 -29.97 20.37 -21.22
C LEU A 388 -28.53 20.71 -21.54
N PHE A 389 -27.65 19.76 -21.29
CA PHE A 389 -26.21 19.84 -21.59
C PHE A 389 -25.82 18.76 -22.60
N VAL A 390 -24.88 19.07 -23.47
CA VAL A 390 -24.32 18.13 -24.44
C VAL A 390 -22.87 17.88 -24.07
N PHE A 391 -22.51 16.63 -23.83
CA PHE A 391 -21.17 16.21 -23.45
C PHE A 391 -20.52 15.32 -24.51
N LYS A 392 -19.22 15.47 -24.65
CA LYS A 392 -18.33 14.57 -25.38
C LYS A 392 -17.08 14.32 -24.55
N ASN A 393 -16.87 13.07 -24.11
CA ASN A 393 -15.76 12.67 -23.26
C ASN A 393 -15.55 13.58 -22.02
N ASN A 394 -16.61 13.80 -21.25
CA ASN A 394 -16.68 14.66 -20.06
C ASN A 394 -16.57 16.18 -20.32
N LEU A 395 -16.38 16.62 -21.55
CA LEU A 395 -16.34 18.04 -21.92
C LEU A 395 -17.67 18.47 -22.53
N LEU A 396 -18.13 19.71 -22.25
CA LEU A 396 -19.27 20.27 -22.91
C LEU A 396 -18.93 20.46 -24.41
N ASP A 397 -19.75 19.92 -25.29
CA ASP A 397 -19.56 20.00 -26.77
C ASP A 397 -20.92 20.03 -27.46
N GLY A 398 -21.39 21.21 -27.77
CA GLY A 398 -22.68 21.45 -28.39
C GLY A 398 -23.50 22.54 -27.69
N LYS A 399 -24.75 22.66 -28.08
CA LYS A 399 -25.69 23.65 -27.53
C LYS A 399 -26.30 23.15 -26.22
N CYS A 400 -26.07 23.91 -25.17
CA CYS A 400 -26.65 23.69 -23.83
C CYS A 400 -27.79 24.72 -23.63
N PHE A 401 -28.94 24.24 -23.16
CA PHE A 401 -30.16 25.05 -23.04
C PHE A 401 -30.61 25.12 -21.60
N THR A 402 -31.17 26.28 -21.23
CA THR A 402 -31.95 26.46 -19.99
C THR A 402 -33.41 26.74 -20.36
N TYR A 403 -34.33 26.14 -19.60
CA TYR A 403 -35.77 26.22 -19.84
C TYR A 403 -36.50 26.83 -18.63
N ASP A 404 -37.67 27.41 -18.86
CA ASP A 404 -38.59 27.79 -17.80
C ASP A 404 -39.49 26.62 -17.35
N GLN A 405 -40.23 26.80 -16.27
CA GLN A 405 -41.15 25.78 -15.75
C GLN A 405 -42.31 25.42 -16.71
N SER A 406 -42.55 26.21 -17.74
CA SER A 406 -43.51 25.86 -18.81
C SER A 406 -42.91 24.92 -19.86
N GLY A 407 -41.55 24.73 -19.84
CA GLY A 407 -40.79 23.94 -20.79
C GLY A 407 -40.35 24.75 -22.02
N ARG A 408 -40.41 26.09 -21.96
CA ARG A 408 -39.96 26.99 -23.02
C ARG A 408 -38.47 27.30 -22.80
N ALA A 409 -37.64 27.17 -23.84
CA ALA A 409 -36.25 27.55 -23.79
C ALA A 409 -36.08 29.05 -23.60
N ILE A 410 -35.33 29.47 -22.59
CA ILE A 410 -35.05 30.88 -22.25
C ILE A 410 -33.66 31.33 -22.72
N SER A 411 -32.67 30.43 -22.69
CA SER A 411 -31.32 30.72 -23.16
C SER A 411 -30.60 29.47 -23.65
N PHE A 412 -29.54 29.67 -24.43
CA PHE A 412 -28.59 28.63 -24.74
C PHE A 412 -27.16 29.19 -24.78
N THR A 413 -26.19 28.33 -24.47
CA THR A 413 -24.77 28.58 -24.63
C THR A 413 -24.19 27.46 -25.50
N GLU A 414 -23.33 27.79 -26.47
CA GLU A 414 -22.70 26.79 -27.32
C GLU A 414 -21.24 26.58 -26.88
N TYR A 415 -20.89 25.33 -26.72
CA TYR A 415 -19.55 24.88 -26.29
C TYR A 415 -18.89 24.03 -27.38
N LYS A 416 -17.57 24.08 -27.42
CA LYS A 416 -16.72 23.19 -28.20
C LYS A 416 -15.54 22.78 -27.37
N ASP A 417 -15.37 21.47 -27.18
CA ASP A 417 -14.28 20.87 -26.38
C ASP A 417 -14.14 21.53 -24.97
N GLY A 418 -15.26 21.91 -24.34
CA GLY A 418 -15.33 22.55 -23.02
C GLY A 418 -15.23 24.06 -23.01
N GLU A 419 -14.89 24.71 -24.13
CA GLU A 419 -14.78 26.16 -24.26
C GLU A 419 -16.04 26.77 -24.85
N ILE A 420 -16.42 28.00 -24.42
CA ILE A 420 -17.57 28.72 -24.93
C ILE A 420 -17.21 29.27 -26.31
N VAL A 421 -17.92 28.81 -27.37
CA VAL A 421 -17.81 29.36 -28.73
C VAL A 421 -18.90 30.38 -29.03
N GLN A 422 -20.04 30.27 -28.35
CA GLN A 422 -21.12 31.27 -28.40
C GLN A 422 -21.67 31.47 -26.98
N PRO A 423 -21.55 32.69 -26.41
CA PRO A 423 -22.10 33.00 -25.11
C PRO A 423 -23.64 32.94 -25.09
N ALA A 424 -24.21 32.94 -23.87
CA ALA A 424 -25.63 32.79 -23.64
C ALA A 424 -26.46 33.82 -24.48
N ASN A 425 -27.32 33.31 -25.32
CA ASN A 425 -28.27 34.10 -26.09
C ASN A 425 -29.69 33.76 -25.65
N ALA A 426 -30.59 34.76 -25.63
CA ALA A 426 -32.01 34.53 -25.42
C ALA A 426 -32.53 33.58 -26.52
N ALA A 427 -33.22 32.49 -26.14
CA ALA A 427 -33.84 31.60 -27.11
C ALA A 427 -34.97 32.37 -27.84
N GLN A 428 -34.86 32.54 -29.16
CA GLN A 428 -35.93 33.13 -29.94
C GLN A 428 -37.14 32.18 -29.98
N PRO A 429 -38.36 32.66 -29.71
CA PRO A 429 -39.56 31.84 -29.86
C PRO A 429 -39.76 31.50 -31.34
N LYS A 430 -39.88 30.20 -31.66
CA LYS A 430 -40.44 29.75 -32.94
C LYS A 430 -41.92 29.79 -32.87
#